data_5c687a16592e817d2bfc7a5329a8b88a
#
_entry.id   5c687a16592e817d2bfc7a5329a8b88a
#
_cell.length_a   1.000
_cell.length_b   1.000
_cell.length_c   1.000
_cell.angle_alpha   90.00
_cell.angle_beta   90.00
_cell.angle_gamma   90.00
#
_symmetry.space_group_name_H-M   'P 1'
#
loop_
_entity.id
_entity.type
_entity.pdbx_description
1 polymer ?
#
loop_
_entity_poly.entity_id
_entity_poly.type
_entity_poly.pdbx_seq_one_letter_code
_entity_poly.pdbx_strand_id
1 'polypeptide(L)'
;MQDIGEAVIKIIAMPSDTNPAGNIFGGWILSQIDLAGSVAAKEFAPERVVTISMKEVVFKQPVFIGDLVVCHAKIIKVGTTSITVIVNVTAERYCKESHARICQHVTSAEVTYVAVDSLGNKIVIDPDLIRYRGF
;
A
#
# COMPACT_ATOMS: atom_id res chain seq x y z
N MET A 1 -16.54 -12.72 1.31
CA MET A 1 -15.78 -11.54 0.88
C MET A 1 -14.41 -11.54 1.53
N GLN A 2 -13.38 -11.35 0.75
CA GLN A 2 -12.02 -11.37 1.29
C GLN A 2 -11.70 -10.04 1.96
N ASP A 3 -11.12 -10.10 3.16
CA ASP A 3 -10.68 -8.91 3.89
C ASP A 3 -9.34 -8.44 3.31
N ILE A 4 -9.37 -7.31 2.61
CA ILE A 4 -8.18 -6.69 2.01
C ILE A 4 -7.63 -5.54 2.87
N GLY A 5 -8.20 -5.31 4.04
CA GLY A 5 -7.79 -4.24 4.95
C GLY A 5 -8.48 -2.92 4.67
N GLU A 6 -8.07 -1.90 5.40
CA GLU A 6 -8.64 -0.56 5.29
C GLU A 6 -8.12 0.17 4.06
N ALA A 7 -8.97 1.01 3.47
CA ALA A 7 -8.55 1.96 2.46
C ALA A 7 -7.78 3.09 3.15
N VAL A 8 -6.46 3.13 2.96
CA VAL A 8 -5.61 4.12 3.63
C VAL A 8 -5.15 5.23 2.70
N ILE A 9 -5.25 5.01 1.38
CA ILE A 9 -4.95 6.04 0.37
C ILE A 9 -6.02 6.02 -0.69
N LYS A 10 -6.51 7.20 -1.04
CA LYS A 10 -7.39 7.42 -2.19
C LYS A 10 -6.85 8.63 -2.93
N ILE A 11 -6.42 8.44 -4.16
CA ILE A 11 -5.78 9.49 -4.93
C ILE A 11 -6.16 9.40 -6.41
N ILE A 12 -6.35 10.53 -7.05
CA ILE A 12 -6.64 10.59 -8.47
C ILE A 12 -5.33 10.60 -9.24
N ALA A 13 -5.22 9.70 -10.23
CA ALA A 13 -4.05 9.63 -11.12
C ALA A 13 -4.05 10.83 -12.07
N MET A 14 -2.97 11.58 -12.09
CA MET A 14 -2.86 12.85 -12.80
C MET A 14 -1.97 12.71 -14.05
N PRO A 15 -2.10 13.66 -15.02
CA PRO A 15 -1.25 13.63 -16.21
C PRO A 15 0.25 13.60 -15.93
N SER A 16 0.69 14.25 -14.84
CA SER A 16 2.10 14.27 -14.43
C SER A 16 2.62 12.90 -14.00
N ASP A 17 1.73 11.93 -13.79
CA ASP A 17 2.07 10.58 -13.30
C ASP A 17 2.20 9.56 -14.43
N THR A 18 2.17 10.02 -15.69
CA THR A 18 2.23 9.12 -16.86
C THR A 18 3.64 8.83 -17.32
N ASN A 19 3.79 7.66 -17.96
CA ASN A 19 4.99 7.30 -18.69
C ASN A 19 4.90 7.81 -20.14
N PRO A 20 5.97 7.64 -20.97
CA PRO A 20 5.93 8.08 -22.36
C PRO A 20 4.83 7.43 -23.21
N ALA A 21 4.35 6.25 -22.82
CA ALA A 21 3.27 5.55 -23.53
C ALA A 21 1.87 6.07 -23.17
N GLY A 22 1.76 7.00 -22.19
CA GLY A 22 0.49 7.59 -21.80
C GLY A 22 -0.26 6.86 -20.69
N ASN A 23 0.30 5.78 -20.15
CA ASN A 23 -0.27 5.09 -18.99
C ASN A 23 0.36 5.62 -17.70
N ILE A 24 -0.30 5.41 -16.58
CA ILE A 24 0.24 5.79 -15.28
C ILE A 24 1.52 4.99 -15.03
N PHE A 25 2.53 5.70 -14.56
CA PHE A 25 3.87 5.16 -14.35
C PHE A 25 3.84 4.11 -13.22
N GLY A 26 4.42 2.92 -13.51
CA GLY A 26 4.44 1.83 -12.53
C GLY A 26 5.13 2.21 -11.22
N GLY A 27 6.21 2.98 -11.30
CA GLY A 27 6.92 3.48 -10.12
C GLY A 27 6.06 4.39 -9.26
N TRP A 28 5.14 5.15 -9.87
CA TRP A 28 4.19 5.96 -9.12
C TRP A 28 3.25 5.07 -8.29
N ILE A 29 2.78 3.97 -8.89
CA ILE A 29 1.93 3.00 -8.18
C ILE A 29 2.71 2.36 -7.04
N LEU A 30 3.98 1.99 -7.26
CA LEU A 30 4.83 1.43 -6.21
C LEU A 30 5.04 2.42 -5.07
N SER A 31 5.15 3.71 -5.36
CA SER A 31 5.28 4.72 -4.31
C SER A 31 4.00 4.83 -3.46
N GLN A 32 2.82 4.71 -4.08
CA GLN A 32 1.55 4.69 -3.35
C GLN A 32 1.45 3.45 -2.46
N ILE A 33 1.90 2.30 -2.96
CA ILE A 33 1.94 1.05 -2.18
C ILE A 33 2.81 1.24 -0.95
N ASP A 34 3.99 1.82 -1.12
CA ASP A 34 4.92 2.03 -0.01
C ASP A 34 4.35 2.98 1.04
N LEU A 35 3.73 4.08 0.60
CA LEU A 35 3.08 5.01 1.52
C LEU A 35 1.93 4.33 2.27
N ALA A 36 1.09 3.57 1.57
CA ALA A 36 -0.05 2.89 2.20
C ALA A 36 0.41 1.88 3.25
N GLY A 37 1.41 1.08 2.91
CA GLY A 37 1.96 0.10 3.85
C GLY A 37 2.56 0.78 5.09
N SER A 38 3.24 1.91 4.91
CA SER A 38 3.85 2.64 6.02
C SER A 38 2.79 3.23 6.95
N VAL A 39 1.65 3.67 6.41
CA VAL A 39 0.53 4.15 7.24
C VAL A 39 0.06 3.04 8.18
N ALA A 40 -0.12 1.82 7.66
CA ALA A 40 -0.54 0.69 8.48
C ALA A 40 0.56 0.30 9.48
N ALA A 41 1.81 0.25 9.05
CA ALA A 41 2.93 -0.19 9.88
C ALA A 41 3.16 0.72 11.10
N LYS A 42 2.79 1.99 11.01
CA LYS A 42 2.97 2.95 12.11
C LYS A 42 2.18 2.59 13.37
N GLU A 43 1.18 1.75 13.27
CA GLU A 43 0.47 1.26 14.45
C GLU A 43 1.40 0.55 15.44
N PHE A 44 2.50 -0.04 14.96
CA PHE A 44 3.48 -0.76 15.77
C PHE A 44 4.80 -0.01 15.91
N ALA A 45 4.98 1.10 15.21
CA ALA A 45 6.23 1.84 15.19
C ALA A 45 5.95 3.35 15.09
N PRO A 46 5.55 3.97 16.21
CA PRO A 46 5.09 5.37 16.19
C PRO A 46 6.16 6.38 15.78
N GLU A 47 7.44 6.06 15.99
CA GLU A 47 8.49 6.99 15.60
C GLU A 47 8.71 6.98 14.09
N ARG A 48 9.14 5.83 13.55
CA ARG A 48 9.52 5.76 12.14
C ARG A 48 9.62 4.31 11.68
N VAL A 49 9.33 4.10 10.39
CA VAL A 49 9.58 2.82 9.72
C VAL A 49 10.45 3.07 8.49
N VAL A 50 11.25 2.07 8.13
CA VAL A 50 11.98 2.06 6.86
C VAL A 50 11.54 0.83 6.07
N THR A 51 11.46 0.98 4.76
CA THR A 51 11.08 -0.09 3.85
C THR A 51 12.28 -1.00 3.62
N ILE A 52 12.10 -2.30 3.88
CA ILE A 52 13.16 -3.29 3.69
C ILE A 52 12.98 -4.05 2.39
N SER A 53 11.75 -4.45 2.07
CA SER A 53 11.48 -5.21 0.86
C SER A 53 10.06 -5.01 0.39
N MET A 54 9.89 -5.17 -0.91
CA MET A 54 8.59 -5.20 -1.56
C MET A 54 8.64 -6.35 -2.54
N LYS A 55 7.75 -7.33 -2.40
CA LYS A 55 7.79 -8.53 -3.22
C LYS A 55 6.43 -8.90 -3.78
N GLU A 56 6.47 -9.77 -4.79
CA GLU A 56 5.30 -10.32 -5.45
C GLU A 56 4.43 -9.25 -6.12
N VAL A 57 5.09 -8.22 -6.67
CA VAL A 57 4.38 -7.15 -7.38
C VAL A 57 4.18 -7.56 -8.83
N VAL A 58 2.94 -7.77 -9.22
CA VAL A 58 2.56 -8.06 -10.60
C VAL A 58 1.42 -7.14 -10.98
N PHE A 59 1.63 -6.33 -12.02
CA PHE A 59 0.59 -5.43 -12.50
C PHE A 59 -0.37 -6.20 -13.41
N LYS A 60 -1.63 -6.30 -13.00
CA LYS A 60 -2.66 -7.05 -13.72
C LYS A 60 -3.48 -6.18 -14.65
N GLN A 61 -3.62 -4.91 -14.32
CA GLN A 61 -4.41 -3.96 -15.10
C GLN A 61 -3.71 -2.61 -15.11
N PRO A 62 -3.81 -1.86 -16.23
CA PRO A 62 -3.26 -0.51 -16.29
C PRO A 62 -4.10 0.48 -15.49
N VAL A 63 -3.47 1.56 -15.08
CA VAL A 63 -4.14 2.71 -14.47
C VAL A 63 -4.08 3.86 -15.46
N PHE A 64 -5.20 4.55 -15.64
CA PHE A 64 -5.31 5.67 -16.59
C PHE A 64 -5.48 6.99 -15.86
N ILE A 65 -5.16 8.08 -16.57
CA ILE A 65 -5.39 9.44 -16.05
C ILE A 65 -6.86 9.58 -15.66
N GLY A 66 -7.10 10.12 -14.47
CA GLY A 66 -8.45 10.32 -13.96
C GLY A 66 -8.99 9.18 -13.14
N ASP A 67 -8.32 8.02 -13.14
CA ASP A 67 -8.74 6.91 -12.28
C ASP A 67 -8.58 7.29 -10.81
N LEU A 68 -9.54 6.87 -9.99
CA LEU A 68 -9.39 6.91 -8.54
C LEU A 68 -8.62 5.67 -8.10
N VAL A 69 -7.41 5.88 -7.62
CA VAL A 69 -6.56 4.79 -7.14
C VAL A 69 -6.76 4.65 -5.63
N VAL A 70 -7.12 3.46 -5.19
CA VAL A 70 -7.37 3.16 -3.79
C VAL A 70 -6.40 2.08 -3.34
N CYS A 71 -5.66 2.36 -2.26
CA CYS A 71 -4.76 1.39 -1.67
C CYS A 71 -5.33 0.93 -0.33
N HIS A 72 -5.55 -0.38 -0.23
CA HIS A 72 -5.97 -1.04 1.01
C HIS A 72 -4.76 -1.70 1.64
N ALA A 73 -4.60 -1.55 2.94
CA ALA A 73 -3.46 -2.10 3.66
C ALA A 73 -3.93 -2.98 4.83
N LYS A 74 -3.27 -4.12 4.98
CA LYS A 74 -3.55 -5.07 6.06
C LYS A 74 -2.24 -5.63 6.59
N ILE A 75 -2.02 -5.47 7.89
CA ILE A 75 -0.86 -6.08 8.55
C ILE A 75 -1.09 -7.58 8.65
N ILE A 76 -0.12 -8.37 8.18
CA ILE A 76 -0.22 -9.83 8.20
C ILE A 76 0.77 -10.49 9.15
N LYS A 77 1.81 -9.77 9.55
CA LYS A 77 2.83 -10.33 10.43
C LYS A 77 3.57 -9.22 11.16
N VAL A 78 3.87 -9.45 12.43
CA VAL A 78 4.70 -8.56 13.22
C VAL A 78 5.80 -9.40 13.86
N GLY A 79 7.06 -9.05 13.56
CA GLY A 79 8.23 -9.70 14.15
C GLY A 79 8.79 -8.89 15.32
N THR A 80 10.03 -9.16 15.69
CA THR A 80 10.69 -8.43 16.79
C THR A 80 10.89 -6.96 16.44
N THR A 81 11.32 -6.65 15.22
CA THR A 81 11.54 -5.28 14.74
C THR A 81 10.83 -4.99 13.42
N SER A 82 10.20 -6.02 12.82
CA SER A 82 9.64 -5.93 11.48
C SER A 82 8.12 -6.00 11.46
N ILE A 83 7.53 -5.37 10.46
CA ILE A 83 6.08 -5.38 10.23
C ILE A 83 5.88 -5.69 8.74
N THR A 84 5.06 -6.70 8.45
CA THR A 84 4.75 -7.07 7.07
C THR A 84 3.30 -6.71 6.77
N VAL A 85 3.10 -5.98 5.67
CA VAL A 85 1.81 -5.44 5.25
C VAL A 85 1.52 -5.93 3.84
N ILE A 86 0.29 -6.41 3.61
CA ILE A 86 -0.20 -6.61 2.26
C ILE A 86 -0.94 -5.35 1.83
N VAL A 87 -0.57 -4.81 0.67
CA VAL A 87 -1.24 -3.66 0.08
C VAL A 87 -1.91 -4.10 -1.21
N ASN A 88 -3.22 -3.86 -1.31
CA ASN A 88 -3.99 -4.12 -2.52
C ASN A 88 -4.35 -2.79 -3.16
N VAL A 89 -4.13 -2.68 -4.46
CA VAL A 89 -4.39 -1.46 -5.23
C VAL A 89 -5.51 -1.73 -6.21
N THR A 90 -6.54 -0.88 -6.16
CA THR A 90 -7.64 -0.90 -7.12
C THR A 90 -7.70 0.44 -7.84
N ALA A 91 -8.25 0.43 -9.05
CA ALA A 91 -8.51 1.64 -9.83
C ALA A 91 -10.00 1.68 -10.16
N GLU A 92 -10.61 2.82 -9.90
CA GLU A 92 -12.03 3.04 -10.17
C GLU A 92 -12.20 4.10 -11.24
N ARG A 93 -13.07 3.83 -12.21
CA ARG A 93 -13.42 4.79 -13.26
C ARG A 93 -14.87 4.66 -13.64
N TYR A 94 -15.43 5.73 -14.16
CA TYR A 94 -16.78 5.76 -14.65
C TYR A 94 -16.82 5.27 -16.12
N CYS A 95 -17.69 4.31 -16.40
CA CYS A 95 -17.89 3.80 -17.75
C CYS A 95 -19.14 4.42 -18.35
N LYS A 96 -18.97 5.20 -19.44
CA LYS A 96 -20.08 5.88 -20.10
C LYS A 96 -21.11 4.91 -20.68
N GLU A 97 -20.63 3.83 -21.28
CA GLU A 97 -21.50 2.88 -21.97
C GLU A 97 -22.44 2.17 -21.01
N SER A 98 -21.95 1.77 -19.86
CA SER A 98 -22.75 1.03 -18.87
C SER A 98 -23.39 1.93 -17.82
N HIS A 99 -23.05 3.22 -17.81
CA HIS A 99 -23.46 4.17 -16.76
C HIS A 99 -23.09 3.68 -15.36
N ALA A 100 -22.01 2.93 -15.25
CA ALA A 100 -21.59 2.31 -14.01
C ALA A 100 -20.13 2.64 -13.69
N ARG A 101 -19.80 2.58 -12.41
CA ARG A 101 -18.42 2.67 -11.95
C ARG A 101 -17.77 1.30 -12.09
N ILE A 102 -16.62 1.26 -12.74
CA ILE A 102 -15.80 0.06 -12.86
C ILE A 102 -14.71 0.13 -11.80
N CYS A 103 -14.55 -0.95 -11.05
CA CYS A 103 -13.47 -1.11 -10.08
C CYS A 103 -12.63 -2.30 -10.50
N GLN A 104 -11.33 -2.08 -10.76
CA GLN A 104 -10.42 -3.13 -11.21
C GLN A 104 -9.29 -3.31 -10.22
N HIS A 105 -8.91 -4.56 -9.96
CA HIS A 105 -7.73 -4.88 -9.19
C HIS A 105 -6.49 -4.64 -10.06
N VAL A 106 -5.64 -3.71 -9.64
CA VAL A 106 -4.43 -3.34 -10.38
C VAL A 106 -3.26 -4.23 -10.01
N THR A 107 -2.96 -4.30 -8.73
CA THR A 107 -1.85 -5.08 -8.20
C THR A 107 -1.97 -5.26 -6.70
N SER A 108 -1.16 -6.16 -6.18
CA SER A 108 -0.94 -6.28 -4.75
C SER A 108 0.55 -6.49 -4.50
N ALA A 109 0.98 -6.16 -3.29
CA ALA A 109 2.38 -6.32 -2.90
C ALA A 109 2.46 -6.64 -1.42
N GLU A 110 3.47 -7.40 -1.06
CA GLU A 110 3.83 -7.66 0.32
C GLU A 110 5.03 -6.80 0.67
N VAL A 111 4.85 -5.86 1.60
CA VAL A 111 5.88 -4.89 1.96
C VAL A 111 6.31 -5.14 3.39
N THR A 112 7.61 -5.22 3.61
CA THR A 112 8.17 -5.39 4.95
C THR A 112 8.87 -4.12 5.37
N TYR A 113 8.52 -3.66 6.57
CA TYR A 113 9.09 -2.48 7.21
C TYR A 113 9.81 -2.87 8.48
N VAL A 114 10.77 -2.05 8.88
CA VAL A 114 11.46 -2.21 10.16
C VAL A 114 11.28 -0.93 10.96
N ALA A 115 10.92 -1.09 12.23
CA ALA A 115 10.82 0.01 13.17
C ALA A 115 12.21 0.53 13.49
N VAL A 116 12.39 1.85 13.40
CA VAL A 116 13.67 2.50 13.67
C VAL A 116 13.46 3.77 14.49
N ASP A 117 14.52 4.19 15.19
CA ASP A 117 14.55 5.46 15.90
C ASP A 117 14.93 6.61 14.94
N SER A 118 15.06 7.81 15.49
CA SER A 118 15.42 9.00 14.71
C SER A 118 16.81 8.92 14.07
N LEU A 119 17.68 8.06 14.57
CA LEU A 119 19.03 7.85 14.05
C LEU A 119 19.09 6.68 13.05
N GLY A 120 17.98 6.00 12.82
CA GLY A 120 17.92 4.87 11.92
C GLY A 120 18.26 3.52 12.54
N ASN A 121 18.40 3.45 13.86
CA ASN A 121 18.65 2.19 14.56
C ASN A 121 17.38 1.41 14.77
N LYS A 122 17.43 0.08 14.62
CA LYS A 122 16.28 -0.79 14.83
C LYS A 122 15.76 -0.67 16.26
N ILE A 123 14.43 -0.64 16.38
CA ILE A 123 13.74 -0.61 17.68
C ILE A 123 12.93 -1.89 17.80
N VAL A 124 13.00 -2.53 18.97
CA VAL A 124 12.16 -3.68 19.30
C VAL A 124 10.71 -3.18 19.47
N ILE A 125 9.79 -3.80 18.73
CA ILE A 125 8.37 -3.48 18.85
C ILE A 125 7.85 -4.00 20.19
N ASP A 126 7.04 -3.20 20.88
CA ASP A 126 6.49 -3.58 22.18
C ASP A 126 5.72 -4.89 22.11
N PRO A 127 6.18 -5.96 22.80
CA PRO A 127 5.48 -7.24 22.77
C PRO A 127 4.06 -7.18 23.33
N ASP A 128 3.79 -6.29 24.26
CA ASP A 128 2.44 -6.12 24.81
C ASP A 128 1.49 -5.55 23.78
N LEU A 129 1.96 -4.60 22.98
CA LEU A 129 1.19 -4.03 21.87
C LEU A 129 0.89 -5.10 20.82
N ILE A 130 1.88 -5.94 20.49
CA ILE A 130 1.71 -7.03 19.54
C ILE A 130 0.58 -7.96 19.99
N ARG A 131 0.60 -8.37 21.25
CA ARG A 131 -0.45 -9.23 21.82
C ARG A 131 -1.80 -8.52 21.85
N TYR A 132 -1.82 -7.27 22.25
CA TYR A 132 -3.05 -6.48 22.33
C TYR A 132 -3.74 -6.39 20.96
N ARG A 133 -2.98 -6.30 19.89
CA ARG A 133 -3.49 -6.23 18.53
C ARG A 133 -3.77 -7.58 17.88
N GLY A 134 -3.52 -8.69 18.57
CA GLY A 134 -3.84 -10.04 18.10
C GLY A 134 -2.78 -10.71 17.25
N PHE A 135 -1.54 -10.24 17.35
CA PHE A 135 -0.39 -10.84 16.63
C PHE A 135 0.60 -11.56 17.58
#